data_18e94bd1da590f789c5856c46f957eb6
#
_entry.id   18e94bd1da590f789c5856c46f957eb6
#
_cell.length_a   1.000
_cell.length_b   1.000
_cell.length_c   1.000
_cell.angle_alpha   90.00
_cell.angle_beta   90.00
_cell.angle_gamma   90.00
#
_symmetry.space_group_name_H-M   'P 1'
#
loop_
_entity.id
_entity.type
_entity.pdbx_description
1 polymer ?
#
loop_
_entity_poly.entity_id
_entity_poly.type
_entity_poly.pdbx_seq_one_letter_code
_entity_poly.pdbx_strand_id
1 'polypeptide(L)'
;MRKRFCLLPALALAVLCACSKGAAKTPPTRPADFTSTERQFNTPADGDTIAIFDTSLGEVRAVLYPDAAPMAVYNFVGLARSGYYDNTTIWRSEYGFAVQGGDATGT
;
A
#
# COMPACT_ATOMS: atom_id res chain seq x y z
N MET A 1 -71.51 -9.44 0.17
CA MET A 1 -70.32 -8.72 0.74
C MET A 1 -69.16 -8.93 -0.20
N ARG A 2 -68.86 -7.93 -1.04
CA ARG A 2 -67.71 -7.97 -1.98
C ARG A 2 -66.55 -7.15 -1.36
N LYS A 3 -65.49 -7.81 -0.92
CA LYS A 3 -64.25 -7.16 -0.49
C LYS A 3 -63.46 -6.82 -1.73
N ARG A 4 -63.33 -5.54 -2.04
CA ARG A 4 -62.40 -5.02 -3.07
C ARG A 4 -61.00 -4.89 -2.46
N PHE A 5 -60.09 -5.71 -2.93
CA PHE A 5 -58.65 -5.59 -2.62
C PHE A 5 -58.10 -4.51 -3.55
N CYS A 6 -57.66 -3.41 -2.98
CA CYS A 6 -56.97 -2.35 -3.71
C CYS A 6 -55.47 -2.68 -3.68
N LEU A 7 -54.91 -3.15 -4.80
CA LEU A 7 -53.47 -3.30 -4.97
C LEU A 7 -52.90 -1.92 -5.29
N LEU A 8 -52.15 -1.34 -4.35
CA LEU A 8 -51.28 -0.21 -4.63
C LEU A 8 -49.96 -0.77 -5.16
N PRO A 9 -49.46 -0.27 -6.30
CA PRO A 9 -48.08 -0.61 -6.72
C PRO A 9 -47.08 0.10 -5.85
N ALA A 10 -46.23 -0.67 -5.14
CA ALA A 10 -45.09 -0.15 -4.42
C ALA A 10 -44.07 0.39 -5.43
N LEU A 11 -43.95 1.71 -5.50
CA LEU A 11 -42.92 2.38 -6.26
C LEU A 11 -41.59 2.14 -5.54
N ALA A 12 -40.82 1.17 -5.99
CA ALA A 12 -39.47 0.92 -5.50
C ALA A 12 -38.56 2.05 -5.95
N LEU A 13 -38.29 2.99 -5.06
CA LEU A 13 -37.30 4.04 -5.25
C LEU A 13 -35.92 3.40 -5.13
N ALA A 14 -35.34 3.00 -6.26
CA ALA A 14 -33.96 2.55 -6.33
C ALA A 14 -33.03 3.75 -6.07
N VAL A 15 -32.57 3.88 -4.83
CA VAL A 15 -31.48 4.79 -4.50
C VAL A 15 -30.20 4.22 -5.11
N LEU A 16 -29.84 4.71 -6.28
CA LEU A 16 -28.53 4.50 -6.89
C LEU A 16 -27.49 5.22 -6.03
N CYS A 17 -26.93 4.49 -5.06
CA CYS A 17 -25.72 4.91 -4.37
C CYS A 17 -24.57 4.86 -5.39
N ALA A 18 -24.35 5.98 -6.08
CA ALA A 18 -23.18 6.17 -6.90
C ALA A 18 -21.94 6.26 -5.98
N CYS A 19 -21.36 5.13 -5.61
CA CYS A 19 -20.01 5.09 -5.11
C CYS A 19 -19.11 5.62 -6.23
N SER A 20 -18.81 6.90 -6.21
CA SER A 20 -17.72 7.45 -7.01
C SER A 20 -16.44 6.76 -6.54
N LYS A 21 -15.99 5.73 -7.27
CA LYS A 21 -14.64 5.20 -7.15
C LYS A 21 -13.73 6.39 -7.39
N GLY A 22 -13.13 6.93 -6.33
CA GLY A 22 -12.11 7.95 -6.47
C GLY A 22 -11.11 7.44 -7.50
N ALA A 23 -10.92 8.23 -8.57
CA ALA A 23 -9.95 7.87 -9.60
C ALA A 23 -8.62 7.61 -8.89
N ALA A 24 -8.09 6.40 -9.03
CA ALA A 24 -6.77 6.06 -8.52
C ALA A 24 -5.81 7.10 -9.09
N LYS A 25 -5.21 7.92 -8.22
CA LYS A 25 -4.22 8.90 -8.66
C LYS A 25 -3.08 8.11 -9.28
N THR A 26 -2.90 8.27 -10.59
CA THR A 26 -1.76 7.68 -11.28
C THR A 26 -0.49 8.16 -10.56
N PRO A 27 0.40 7.25 -10.15
CA PRO A 27 1.66 7.67 -9.55
C PRO A 27 2.38 8.65 -10.48
N PRO A 28 3.06 9.66 -9.96
CA PRO A 28 3.83 10.57 -10.79
C PRO A 28 4.83 9.76 -11.63
N THR A 29 4.71 9.86 -12.94
CA THR A 29 5.65 9.21 -13.85
C THR A 29 6.98 9.95 -13.77
N ARG A 30 8.07 9.21 -13.56
CA ARG A 30 9.41 9.79 -13.60
C ARG A 30 9.62 10.44 -14.97
N PRO A 31 10.12 11.70 -15.02
CA PRO A 31 10.45 12.34 -16.30
C PRO A 31 11.40 11.46 -17.11
N ALA A 32 11.18 11.38 -18.44
CA ALA A 32 11.98 10.54 -19.31
C ALA A 32 13.46 10.99 -19.41
N ASP A 33 13.71 12.25 -19.12
CA ASP A 33 15.04 12.89 -19.13
C ASP A 33 15.70 12.92 -17.75
N PHE A 34 15.09 12.29 -16.74
CA PHE A 34 15.65 12.22 -15.41
C PHE A 34 16.87 11.32 -15.39
N THR A 35 18.06 11.93 -15.33
CA THR A 35 19.34 11.25 -15.12
C THR A 35 19.80 11.49 -13.69
N SER A 36 19.98 10.41 -12.94
CA SER A 36 20.59 10.46 -11.61
C SER A 36 21.57 9.33 -11.47
N THR A 37 22.72 9.66 -10.88
CA THR A 37 23.73 8.69 -10.48
C THR A 37 23.45 8.11 -9.09
N GLU A 38 22.41 8.61 -8.44
CA GLU A 38 22.02 8.12 -7.12
C GLU A 38 21.60 6.66 -7.18
N ARG A 39 22.18 5.86 -6.30
CA ARG A 39 21.98 4.40 -6.26
C ARG A 39 20.52 3.99 -6.15
N GLN A 40 19.73 4.77 -5.45
CA GLN A 40 18.28 4.53 -5.24
C GLN A 40 17.45 4.53 -6.54
N PHE A 41 18.01 5.05 -7.62
CA PHE A 41 17.33 5.09 -8.93
C PHE A 41 17.79 3.98 -9.87
N ASN A 42 18.74 3.16 -9.45
CA ASN A 42 19.16 2.01 -10.26
C ASN A 42 18.06 0.95 -10.29
N THR A 43 17.95 0.28 -11.43
CA THR A 43 17.12 -0.91 -11.52
C THR A 43 17.76 -2.02 -10.71
N PRO A 44 16.97 -2.77 -9.90
CA PRO A 44 17.48 -3.93 -9.18
C PRO A 44 18.13 -4.94 -10.14
N ALA A 45 19.24 -5.54 -9.71
CA ALA A 45 20.00 -6.53 -10.45
C ALA A 45 19.90 -7.92 -9.78
N ASP A 46 20.31 -8.94 -10.51
CA ASP A 46 20.40 -10.28 -9.95
C ASP A 46 21.40 -10.32 -8.80
N GLY A 47 20.99 -10.87 -7.68
CA GLY A 47 21.78 -10.93 -6.43
C GLY A 47 21.48 -9.80 -5.44
N ASP A 48 20.69 -8.81 -5.81
CA ASP A 48 20.26 -7.78 -4.87
C ASP A 48 19.36 -8.37 -3.77
N THR A 49 19.50 -7.85 -2.56
CA THR A 49 18.63 -8.20 -1.44
C THR A 49 17.36 -7.36 -1.52
N ILE A 50 16.21 -8.02 -1.69
CA ILE A 50 14.92 -7.37 -1.81
C ILE A 50 14.08 -7.61 -0.55
N ALA A 51 13.57 -6.55 0.05
CA ALA A 51 12.50 -6.63 1.04
C ALA A 51 11.14 -6.53 0.34
N ILE A 52 10.24 -7.43 0.67
CA ILE A 52 8.86 -7.45 0.17
C ILE A 52 7.94 -7.11 1.34
N PHE A 53 7.17 -6.05 1.18
CA PHE A 53 6.14 -5.62 2.14
C PHE A 53 4.78 -5.96 1.55
N ASP A 54 4.16 -7.02 2.05
CA ASP A 54 2.79 -7.39 1.68
C ASP A 54 1.82 -6.62 2.58
N THR A 55 1.05 -5.73 1.97
CA THR A 55 0.12 -4.84 2.70
C THR A 55 -1.31 -5.06 2.25
N SER A 56 -2.27 -4.64 3.07
CA SER A 56 -3.70 -4.67 2.71
C SER A 56 -4.06 -3.90 1.42
N LEU A 57 -3.17 -3.01 0.96
CA LEU A 57 -3.36 -2.20 -0.24
C LEU A 57 -2.49 -2.66 -1.41
N GLY A 58 -1.69 -3.70 -1.23
CA GLY A 58 -0.81 -4.25 -2.25
C GLY A 58 0.63 -4.42 -1.78
N GLU A 59 1.45 -4.98 -2.65
CA GLU A 59 2.84 -5.30 -2.41
C GLU A 59 3.75 -4.10 -2.73
N VAL A 60 4.70 -3.84 -1.84
CA VAL A 60 5.79 -2.88 -2.05
C VAL A 60 7.11 -3.62 -1.98
N ARG A 61 8.02 -3.33 -2.90
CA ARG A 61 9.36 -3.92 -2.95
C ARG A 61 10.43 -2.85 -2.75
N ALA A 62 11.42 -3.14 -1.92
CA ALA A 62 12.55 -2.26 -1.69
C ALA A 62 13.87 -3.01 -1.80
N VAL A 63 14.85 -2.41 -2.48
CA VAL A 63 16.22 -2.92 -2.53
C VAL A 63 16.92 -2.53 -1.23
N LEU A 64 17.57 -3.48 -0.60
CA LEU A 64 18.43 -3.26 0.55
C LEU A 64 19.89 -3.23 0.12
N TYR A 65 20.68 -2.32 0.69
CA TYR A 65 22.09 -2.11 0.35
C TYR A 65 23.00 -2.53 1.51
N PRO A 66 23.29 -3.83 1.66
CA PRO A 66 24.09 -4.33 2.78
C PRO A 66 25.55 -3.82 2.78
N ASP A 67 26.07 -3.45 1.63
CA ASP A 67 27.39 -2.83 1.49
C ASP A 67 27.43 -1.38 1.99
N ALA A 68 26.32 -0.65 1.87
CA ALA A 68 26.22 0.73 2.35
C ALA A 68 25.84 0.82 3.84
N ALA A 69 25.00 -0.09 4.31
CA ALA A 69 24.48 -0.07 5.68
C ALA A 69 24.36 -1.51 6.26
N PRO A 70 25.50 -2.21 6.48
CA PRO A 70 25.50 -3.64 6.82
C PRO A 70 24.73 -3.94 8.11
N MET A 71 24.94 -3.15 9.16
CA MET A 71 24.27 -3.39 10.45
C MET A 71 22.77 -3.13 10.40
N ALA A 72 22.33 -2.09 9.66
CA ALA A 72 20.93 -1.77 9.51
C ALA A 72 20.20 -2.88 8.73
N VAL A 73 20.79 -3.33 7.62
CA VAL A 73 20.23 -4.41 6.81
C VAL A 73 20.21 -5.71 7.58
N TYR A 74 21.29 -6.05 8.30
CA TYR A 74 21.34 -7.27 9.12
C TYR A 74 20.23 -7.27 10.19
N ASN A 75 20.07 -6.16 10.92
CA ASN A 75 19.03 -6.03 11.93
C ASN A 75 17.64 -6.13 11.31
N PHE A 76 17.37 -5.38 10.24
CA PHE A 76 16.08 -5.40 9.57
C PHE A 76 15.71 -6.81 9.07
N VAL A 77 16.62 -7.49 8.39
CA VAL A 77 16.39 -8.85 7.88
C VAL A 77 16.17 -9.84 9.02
N GLY A 78 16.91 -9.71 10.12
CA GLY A 78 16.73 -10.54 11.32
C GLY A 78 15.34 -10.38 11.91
N LEU A 79 14.88 -9.15 12.08
CA LEU A 79 13.55 -8.84 12.59
C LEU A 79 12.46 -9.32 11.63
N ALA A 80 12.61 -9.09 10.32
CA ALA A 80 11.65 -9.57 9.32
C ALA A 80 11.51 -11.09 9.35
N ARG A 81 12.63 -11.82 9.40
CA ARG A 81 12.63 -13.29 9.49
C ARG A 81 12.02 -13.83 10.79
N SER A 82 12.08 -13.07 11.86
CA SER A 82 11.44 -13.46 13.13
C SER A 82 9.94 -13.16 13.17
N GLY A 83 9.36 -12.57 12.13
CA GLY A 83 7.96 -12.15 12.10
C GLY A 83 7.67 -10.87 12.89
N TYR A 84 8.70 -10.10 13.28
CA TYR A 84 8.52 -8.90 14.10
C TYR A 84 7.59 -7.87 13.46
N TYR A 85 7.60 -7.78 12.14
CA TYR A 85 6.77 -6.82 11.39
C TYR A 85 5.40 -7.36 10.99
N ASP A 86 5.12 -8.65 11.24
CA ASP A 86 3.85 -9.26 10.86
C ASP A 86 2.68 -8.61 11.58
N ASN A 87 1.65 -8.26 10.83
CA ASN A 87 0.44 -7.58 11.31
C ASN A 87 0.68 -6.20 11.97
N THR A 88 1.83 -5.59 11.74
CA THR A 88 2.06 -4.20 12.14
C THR A 88 1.32 -3.24 11.23
N THR A 89 1.07 -2.02 11.73
CA THR A 89 0.30 -1.00 11.01
C THR A 89 1.21 0.05 10.39
N ILE A 90 0.85 0.52 9.19
CA ILE A 90 1.36 1.78 8.67
C ILE A 90 0.51 2.90 9.29
N TRP A 91 1.06 3.56 10.29
CA TRP A 91 0.32 4.54 11.10
C TRP A 91 0.47 5.99 10.59
N ARG A 92 1.44 6.25 9.72
CA ARG A 92 1.64 7.58 9.14
C ARG A 92 1.97 7.49 7.67
N SER A 93 1.27 8.30 6.87
CA SER A 93 1.55 8.49 5.45
C SER A 93 1.42 9.96 5.11
N GLU A 94 2.54 10.61 4.82
CA GLU A 94 2.64 12.02 4.45
C GLU A 94 3.06 12.13 2.99
N TYR A 95 2.21 12.70 2.17
CA TYR A 95 2.48 12.84 0.74
C TYR A 95 3.76 13.64 0.47
N GLY A 96 4.66 13.06 -0.32
CA GLY A 96 5.94 13.68 -0.69
C GLY A 96 6.99 13.73 0.42
N PHE A 97 6.73 13.11 1.56
CA PHE A 97 7.66 13.10 2.68
C PHE A 97 8.00 11.69 3.18
N ALA A 98 7.05 10.96 3.76
CA ALA A 98 7.36 9.65 4.35
C ALA A 98 6.13 8.76 4.53
N VAL A 99 6.39 7.46 4.57
CA VAL A 99 5.50 6.42 5.07
C VAL A 99 6.18 5.77 6.26
N GLN A 100 5.49 5.63 7.38
CA GLN A 100 6.03 5.10 8.63
C GLN A 100 5.14 3.97 9.16
N GLY A 101 5.78 2.88 9.56
CA GLY A 101 5.14 1.70 10.11
C GLY A 101 6.14 0.76 10.76
N GLY A 102 5.70 -0.45 11.11
CA GLY A 102 6.56 -1.49 11.66
C GLY A 102 6.75 -1.42 13.17
N ASP A 103 5.90 -0.68 13.88
CA ASP A 103 5.86 -0.73 15.33
C ASP A 103 5.07 -1.97 15.79
N ALA A 104 5.76 -2.91 16.43
CA ALA A 104 5.15 -4.14 16.96
C ALA A 104 4.20 -3.89 18.13
N THR A 105 4.27 -2.71 18.77
CA THR A 105 3.36 -2.36 19.86
C THR A 105 1.99 -1.90 19.36
N GLY A 106 1.87 -1.59 18.08
CA GLY A 106 0.60 -1.22 17.43
C GLY A 106 0.02 0.12 17.89
N THR A 107 0.83 1.00 18.45
CA THR A 107 0.42 2.34 18.94
C THR A 107 0.76 3.42 17.93
#